data_5c3b09e60717e723569bfa2eaa23628e
#
_entry.id   5c3b09e60717e723569bfa2eaa23628e
#
_cell.length_a   1.000
_cell.length_b   1.000
_cell.length_c   1.000
_cell.angle_alpha   90.00
_cell.angle_beta   90.00
_cell.angle_gamma   90.00
#
_symmetry.space_group_name_H-M   'P 1'
#
loop_
_entity.id
_entity.type
_entity.pdbx_description
1 polymer ?
#
loop_
_entity_poly.entity_id
_entity_poly.type
_entity_poly.pdbx_seq_one_letter_code
_entity_poly.pdbx_strand_id
1 'polypeptide(L)'
;MRKSEVVVVGAGIAGLTSAAILSKQGLSVTLIESHTQAGGCAGTFKRKNYIFDVGATQLAGLEKGGIHSRIFDFLDIPSPEATILDPACIVDLNDGSNPIPIWYEKSKWIAEREMQFPGSQRFWKLCTLIHESNWIFANNNPVLPISNFWDFSQLLKALVPSNLVTGILLKSTTKTLLSRGCL
;
A
#
# COMPACT_ATOMS: atom_id res chain seq x y z
N MET A 1 -2.08 -35.87 -16.80
CA MET A 1 -2.20 -34.74 -15.85
C MET A 1 -0.80 -34.23 -15.53
N ARG A 2 -0.51 -32.94 -15.71
CA ARG A 2 0.76 -32.38 -15.22
C ARG A 2 0.71 -32.33 -13.69
N LYS A 3 1.70 -32.89 -13.03
CA LYS A 3 1.80 -32.89 -11.58
C LYS A 3 2.33 -31.50 -11.17
N SER A 4 1.53 -30.75 -10.43
CA SER A 4 1.97 -29.44 -9.90
C SER A 4 2.88 -29.66 -8.70
N GLU A 5 3.97 -28.89 -8.63
CA GLU A 5 4.88 -28.89 -7.48
C GLU A 5 4.36 -27.99 -6.36
N VAL A 6 3.64 -26.92 -6.76
CA VAL A 6 3.05 -25.94 -5.84
C VAL A 6 1.60 -25.69 -6.22
N VAL A 7 0.75 -25.58 -5.21
CA VAL A 7 -0.64 -25.14 -5.35
C VAL A 7 -0.81 -23.86 -4.56
N VAL A 8 -1.26 -22.80 -5.24
CA VAL A 8 -1.61 -21.52 -4.64
C VAL A 8 -3.13 -21.41 -4.62
N VAL A 9 -3.71 -21.13 -3.47
CA VAL A 9 -5.16 -21.01 -3.29
C VAL A 9 -5.54 -19.54 -3.10
N GLY A 10 -6.40 -19.04 -3.99
CA GLY A 10 -6.84 -17.64 -4.06
C GLY A 10 -6.05 -16.83 -5.09
N ALA A 11 -6.76 -16.25 -6.06
CA ALA A 11 -6.20 -15.40 -7.12
C ALA A 11 -6.41 -13.90 -6.83
N GLY A 12 -6.29 -13.49 -5.57
CA GLY A 12 -6.10 -12.09 -5.20
C GLY A 12 -4.67 -11.64 -5.51
N ILE A 13 -4.33 -10.38 -5.24
CA ILE A 13 -3.01 -9.80 -5.57
C ILE A 13 -1.84 -10.62 -4.99
N ALA A 14 -1.96 -11.10 -3.75
CA ALA A 14 -0.93 -11.90 -3.09
C ALA A 14 -0.74 -13.26 -3.77
N GLY A 15 -1.84 -13.97 -4.07
CA GLY A 15 -1.78 -15.28 -4.72
C GLY A 15 -1.26 -15.19 -6.16
N LEU A 16 -1.71 -14.21 -6.93
CA LEU A 16 -1.23 -13.96 -8.29
C LEU A 16 0.27 -13.65 -8.29
N THR A 17 0.73 -12.75 -7.40
CA THR A 17 2.14 -12.40 -7.28
C THR A 17 2.99 -13.59 -6.87
N SER A 18 2.56 -14.35 -5.87
CA SER A 18 3.28 -15.55 -5.41
C SER A 18 3.38 -16.61 -6.51
N ALA A 19 2.25 -16.89 -7.19
CA ALA A 19 2.24 -17.85 -8.28
C ALA A 19 3.14 -17.44 -9.44
N ALA A 20 3.12 -16.15 -9.82
CA ALA A 20 3.97 -15.63 -10.88
C ALA A 20 5.46 -15.72 -10.55
N ILE A 21 5.85 -15.33 -9.32
CA ILE A 21 7.24 -15.41 -8.84
C ILE A 21 7.73 -16.85 -8.83
N LEU A 22 6.95 -17.78 -8.27
CA LEU A 22 7.32 -19.20 -8.21
C LEU A 22 7.42 -19.82 -9.61
N SER A 23 6.50 -19.48 -10.52
CA SER A 23 6.57 -19.92 -11.92
C SER A 23 7.80 -19.37 -12.64
N LYS A 24 8.17 -18.11 -12.40
CA LYS A 24 9.41 -17.53 -12.96
C LYS A 24 10.66 -18.25 -12.46
N GLN A 25 10.63 -18.77 -11.25
CA GLN A 25 11.72 -19.59 -10.67
C GLN A 25 11.74 -21.02 -11.22
N GLY A 26 10.86 -21.38 -12.16
CA GLY A 26 10.83 -22.66 -12.84
C GLY A 26 9.95 -23.72 -12.20
N LEU A 27 9.22 -23.41 -11.14
CA LEU A 27 8.30 -24.32 -10.47
C LEU A 27 7.00 -24.49 -11.28
N SER A 28 6.46 -25.73 -11.29
CA SER A 28 5.14 -25.99 -11.84
C SER A 28 4.06 -25.60 -10.85
N VAL A 29 3.39 -24.46 -11.10
CA VAL A 29 2.42 -23.87 -10.16
C VAL A 29 1.00 -24.05 -10.69
N THR A 30 0.09 -24.47 -9.79
CA THR A 30 -1.36 -24.42 -10.04
C THR A 30 -1.96 -23.36 -9.13
N LEU A 31 -2.63 -22.37 -9.72
CA LEU A 31 -3.40 -21.35 -9.01
C LEU A 31 -4.89 -21.73 -9.04
N ILE A 32 -5.51 -21.80 -7.88
CA ILE A 32 -6.93 -22.13 -7.70
C ILE A 32 -7.68 -20.91 -7.17
N GLU A 33 -8.77 -20.56 -7.85
CA GLU A 33 -9.65 -19.47 -7.45
C GLU A 33 -11.10 -19.99 -7.38
N SER A 34 -11.81 -19.61 -6.33
CA SER A 34 -13.23 -19.96 -6.13
C SER A 34 -14.19 -19.10 -6.93
N HIS A 35 -13.76 -17.90 -7.26
CA HIS A 35 -14.56 -16.94 -8.04
C HIS A 35 -14.35 -17.15 -9.54
N THR A 36 -15.29 -16.66 -10.36
CA THR A 36 -15.19 -16.73 -11.83
C THR A 36 -14.12 -15.78 -12.41
N GLN A 37 -13.62 -14.84 -11.62
CA GLN A 37 -12.61 -13.86 -11.99
C GLN A 37 -11.53 -13.76 -10.93
N ALA A 38 -10.29 -13.62 -11.38
CA ALA A 38 -9.17 -13.29 -10.50
C ALA A 38 -9.23 -11.82 -10.07
N GLY A 39 -8.51 -11.47 -8.99
CA GLY A 39 -8.38 -10.10 -8.48
C GLY A 39 -8.73 -9.95 -7.01
N GLY A 40 -9.57 -10.81 -6.45
CA GLY A 40 -10.01 -10.70 -5.06
C GLY A 40 -10.66 -9.33 -4.78
N CYS A 41 -10.20 -8.61 -3.74
CA CYS A 41 -10.70 -7.26 -3.42
C CYS A 41 -10.32 -6.19 -4.47
N ALA A 42 -9.35 -6.45 -5.32
CA ALA A 42 -8.99 -5.60 -6.46
C ALA A 42 -9.58 -6.10 -7.78
N GLY A 43 -10.59 -6.98 -7.70
CA GLY A 43 -11.28 -7.49 -8.87
C GLY A 43 -12.31 -6.51 -9.40
N THR A 44 -12.87 -6.86 -10.57
CA THR A 44 -13.97 -6.13 -11.18
C THR A 44 -15.16 -7.06 -11.38
N PHE A 45 -16.35 -6.50 -11.56
CA PHE A 45 -17.50 -7.25 -12.02
C PHE A 45 -18.23 -6.51 -13.13
N LYS A 46 -18.85 -7.27 -14.01
CA LYS A 46 -19.62 -6.71 -15.14
C LYS A 46 -21.11 -6.84 -14.89
N ARG A 47 -21.82 -5.74 -15.07
CA ARG A 47 -23.30 -5.72 -15.04
C ARG A 47 -23.83 -5.03 -16.29
N LYS A 48 -24.46 -5.76 -17.17
CA LYS A 48 -24.85 -5.30 -18.52
C LYS A 48 -23.61 -4.81 -19.27
N ASN A 49 -23.58 -3.56 -19.71
CA ASN A 49 -22.47 -2.93 -20.45
C ASN A 49 -21.50 -2.14 -19.55
N TYR A 50 -21.66 -2.21 -18.23
CA TYR A 50 -20.84 -1.48 -17.27
C TYR A 50 -19.90 -2.42 -16.54
N ILE A 51 -18.69 -1.92 -16.28
CA ILE A 51 -17.67 -2.57 -15.45
C ILE A 51 -17.54 -1.78 -14.17
N PHE A 52 -17.55 -2.46 -13.04
CA PHE A 52 -17.43 -1.88 -11.72
C PHE A 52 -16.26 -2.51 -10.98
N ASP A 53 -15.52 -1.68 -10.24
CA ASP A 53 -14.53 -2.17 -9.31
C ASP A 53 -15.21 -2.72 -8.05
N VAL A 54 -14.65 -3.80 -7.48
CA VAL A 54 -15.18 -4.41 -6.26
C VAL A 54 -14.85 -3.55 -5.03
N GLY A 55 -13.66 -2.97 -4.99
CA GLY A 55 -13.23 -2.17 -3.85
C GLY A 55 -12.11 -1.18 -4.16
N ALA A 56 -11.00 -1.66 -4.71
CA ALA A 56 -9.83 -0.83 -4.99
C ALA A 56 -10.02 -0.07 -6.31
N THR A 57 -10.23 1.24 -6.24
CA THR A 57 -10.36 2.13 -7.40
C THR A 57 -9.08 2.93 -7.68
N GLN A 58 -8.15 2.94 -6.74
CA GLN A 58 -6.86 3.63 -6.87
C GLN A 58 -5.73 2.62 -6.67
N LEU A 59 -4.67 2.76 -7.44
CA LEU A 59 -3.49 1.92 -7.37
C LEU A 59 -2.27 2.79 -7.04
N ALA A 60 -1.59 2.46 -5.95
CA ALA A 60 -0.31 3.05 -5.57
C ALA A 60 0.82 2.08 -5.85
N GLY A 61 2.07 2.56 -5.91
CA GLY A 61 3.26 1.71 -6.04
C GLY A 61 3.63 1.34 -7.47
N LEU A 62 3.06 2.02 -8.48
CA LEU A 62 3.48 1.92 -9.88
C LEU A 62 4.58 2.92 -10.26
N GLU A 63 4.87 3.88 -9.39
CA GLU A 63 5.99 4.80 -9.59
C GLU A 63 7.32 4.04 -9.65
N LYS A 64 8.32 4.65 -10.26
CA LYS A 64 9.66 4.05 -10.41
C LYS A 64 10.22 3.63 -9.04
N GLY A 65 10.50 2.34 -8.88
CA GLY A 65 10.97 1.76 -7.62
C GLY A 65 9.87 1.46 -6.60
N GLY A 66 8.61 1.74 -6.91
CA GLY A 66 7.45 1.33 -6.12
C GLY A 66 7.28 -0.19 -6.08
N ILE A 67 6.46 -0.68 -5.16
CA ILE A 67 6.36 -2.12 -4.92
C ILE A 67 5.85 -2.89 -6.14
N HIS A 68 4.84 -2.37 -6.83
CA HIS A 68 4.29 -3.02 -8.02
C HIS A 68 5.26 -2.92 -9.20
N SER A 69 5.88 -1.77 -9.43
CA SER A 69 6.90 -1.59 -10.45
C SER A 69 8.04 -2.61 -10.30
N ARG A 70 8.56 -2.79 -9.07
CA ARG A 70 9.60 -3.79 -8.77
C ARG A 70 9.16 -5.23 -9.06
N ILE A 71 7.88 -5.56 -8.85
CA ILE A 71 7.33 -6.90 -9.16
C ILE A 71 7.26 -7.09 -10.68
N PHE A 72 6.76 -6.11 -11.42
CA PHE A 72 6.71 -6.15 -12.88
C PHE A 72 8.12 -6.26 -13.48
N ASP A 73 9.08 -5.46 -12.99
CA ASP A 73 10.48 -5.53 -13.39
C ASP A 73 11.08 -6.93 -13.10
N PHE A 74 10.83 -7.47 -11.91
CA PHE A 74 11.31 -8.81 -11.55
C PHE A 74 10.70 -9.90 -12.45
N LEU A 75 9.45 -9.76 -12.84
CA LEU A 75 8.76 -10.72 -13.70
C LEU A 75 9.08 -10.55 -15.20
N ASP A 76 9.78 -9.49 -15.61
CA ASP A 76 10.03 -9.09 -17.01
C ASP A 76 8.72 -8.89 -17.80
N ILE A 77 7.71 -8.34 -17.16
CA ILE A 77 6.44 -7.99 -17.79
C ILE A 77 6.23 -6.48 -17.78
N PRO A 78 5.59 -5.90 -18.80
CA PRO A 78 5.36 -4.47 -18.83
C PRO A 78 4.41 -4.04 -17.70
N SER A 79 4.75 -2.92 -17.04
CA SER A 79 3.81 -2.28 -16.12
C SER A 79 2.56 -1.80 -16.87
N PRO A 80 1.38 -1.87 -16.26
CA PRO A 80 0.16 -1.34 -16.86
C PRO A 80 0.27 0.19 -17.04
N GLU A 81 -0.36 0.70 -18.09
CA GLU A 81 -0.53 2.13 -18.23
C GLU A 81 -1.42 2.67 -17.10
N ALA A 82 -0.97 3.75 -16.48
CA ALA A 82 -1.68 4.39 -15.38
C ALA A 82 -1.61 5.90 -15.48
N THR A 83 -2.69 6.57 -15.10
CA THR A 83 -2.77 8.03 -15.05
C THR A 83 -2.66 8.49 -13.60
N ILE A 84 -1.75 9.44 -13.35
CA ILE A 84 -1.67 10.09 -12.04
C ILE A 84 -2.88 11.01 -11.89
N LEU A 85 -3.62 10.79 -10.81
CA LEU A 85 -4.75 11.66 -10.44
C LEU A 85 -4.25 12.82 -9.58
N ASP A 86 -4.58 14.05 -9.96
CA ASP A 86 -4.27 15.25 -9.17
C ASP A 86 -5.43 16.26 -9.24
N PRO A 87 -6.30 16.32 -8.24
CA PRO A 87 -6.20 15.67 -6.92
C PRO A 87 -6.41 14.14 -6.99
N ALA A 88 -5.76 13.42 -6.09
CA ALA A 88 -5.90 11.97 -5.96
C ALA A 88 -7.32 11.55 -5.52
N CYS A 89 -7.94 12.34 -4.65
CA CYS A 89 -9.34 12.23 -4.28
C CYS A 89 -9.85 13.57 -3.72
N ILE A 90 -11.16 13.67 -3.57
CA ILE A 90 -11.83 14.81 -2.95
C ILE A 90 -12.64 14.28 -1.77
N VAL A 91 -12.47 14.86 -0.59
CA VAL A 91 -13.21 14.51 0.62
C VAL A 91 -14.30 15.55 0.83
N ASP A 92 -15.56 15.12 0.78
CA ASP A 92 -16.72 15.92 1.13
C ASP A 92 -17.21 15.46 2.51
N LEU A 93 -17.21 16.36 3.48
CA LEU A 93 -17.65 16.07 4.85
C LEU A 93 -19.18 16.17 5.00
N ASN A 94 -19.86 16.64 3.97
CA ASN A 94 -21.31 16.84 3.94
C ASN A 94 -21.86 17.70 5.12
N ASP A 95 -21.03 18.61 5.60
CA ASP A 95 -21.34 19.53 6.71
C ASP A 95 -21.55 20.98 6.26
N GLY A 96 -21.58 21.18 4.93
CA GLY A 96 -21.68 22.49 4.28
C GLY A 96 -20.33 23.22 4.11
N SER A 97 -19.21 22.61 4.54
CA SER A 97 -17.87 23.09 4.23
C SER A 97 -17.48 22.82 2.77
N ASN A 98 -16.44 23.48 2.29
CA ASN A 98 -15.91 23.20 0.97
C ASN A 98 -15.25 21.79 0.96
N PRO A 99 -15.43 21.02 -0.13
CA PRO A 99 -14.75 19.76 -0.30
C PRO A 99 -13.22 19.94 -0.28
N ILE A 100 -12.53 18.98 0.34
CA ILE A 100 -11.09 19.03 0.56
C ILE A 100 -10.39 18.17 -0.50
N PRO A 101 -9.66 18.78 -1.45
CA PRO A 101 -8.89 18.03 -2.43
C PRO A 101 -7.61 17.47 -1.79
N ILE A 102 -7.38 16.19 -1.97
CA ILE A 102 -6.14 15.50 -1.57
C ILE A 102 -5.20 15.52 -2.76
N TRP A 103 -4.30 16.47 -2.78
CA TRP A 103 -3.37 16.67 -3.88
C TRP A 103 -2.25 15.64 -3.88
N TYR A 104 -1.94 15.08 -5.05
CA TYR A 104 -0.76 14.25 -5.27
C TYR A 104 0.51 15.10 -5.17
N GLU A 105 0.49 16.30 -5.73
CA GLU A 105 1.61 17.23 -5.66
C GLU A 105 1.83 17.73 -4.22
N LYS A 106 3.02 17.46 -3.67
CA LYS A 106 3.35 17.74 -2.25
C LYS A 106 3.18 19.21 -1.87
N SER A 107 3.55 20.15 -2.75
CA SER A 107 3.44 21.58 -2.50
C SER A 107 1.98 22.03 -2.41
N LYS A 108 1.13 21.58 -3.32
CA LYS A 108 -0.30 21.85 -3.30
C LYS A 108 -0.96 21.27 -2.04
N TRP A 109 -0.58 20.04 -1.67
CA TRP A 109 -1.13 19.41 -0.48
C TRP A 109 -0.71 20.11 0.82
N ILE A 110 0.52 20.64 0.89
CA ILE A 110 0.95 21.45 2.04
C ILE A 110 0.11 22.73 2.14
N ALA A 111 -0.06 23.45 1.03
CA ALA A 111 -0.86 24.68 1.00
C ALA A 111 -2.33 24.42 1.38
N GLU A 112 -2.93 23.35 0.83
CA GLU A 112 -4.30 22.94 1.15
C GLU A 112 -4.47 22.66 2.65
N ARG A 113 -3.56 21.90 3.26
CA ARG A 113 -3.60 21.59 4.69
C ARG A 113 -3.48 22.82 5.56
N GLU A 114 -2.64 23.77 5.19
CA GLU A 114 -2.47 25.02 5.93
C GLU A 114 -3.72 25.90 5.86
N MET A 115 -4.41 25.88 4.71
CA MET A 115 -5.66 26.61 4.50
C MET A 115 -6.83 25.96 5.27
N GLN A 116 -6.98 24.63 5.14
CA GLN A 116 -8.13 23.92 5.72
C GLN A 116 -7.97 23.65 7.23
N PHE A 117 -6.73 23.47 7.70
CA PHE A 117 -6.41 23.11 9.08
C PHE A 117 -5.33 24.00 9.66
N PRO A 118 -5.60 25.29 9.90
CA PRO A 118 -4.61 26.21 10.44
C PRO A 118 -4.09 25.72 11.80
N GLY A 119 -2.77 25.80 12.00
CA GLY A 119 -2.12 25.36 13.24
C GLY A 119 -1.81 23.86 13.33
N SER A 120 -2.17 23.06 12.32
CA SER A 120 -1.98 21.61 12.31
C SER A 120 -0.60 21.13 11.80
N GLN A 121 0.34 22.04 11.54
CA GLN A 121 1.65 21.73 10.92
C GLN A 121 2.44 20.66 11.70
N ARG A 122 2.37 20.69 13.03
CA ARG A 122 3.04 19.69 13.89
C ARG A 122 2.47 18.30 13.70
N PHE A 123 1.17 18.17 13.60
CA PHE A 123 0.47 16.91 13.31
C PHE A 123 0.92 16.36 11.97
N TRP A 124 0.89 17.15 10.90
CA TRP A 124 1.25 16.71 9.56
C TRP A 124 2.73 16.35 9.42
N LYS A 125 3.63 17.05 10.12
CA LYS A 125 5.04 16.64 10.20
C LYS A 125 5.20 15.25 10.80
N LEU A 126 4.43 14.96 11.86
CA LEU A 126 4.43 13.64 12.48
C LEU A 126 3.87 12.56 11.54
N CYS A 127 2.76 12.83 10.85
CA CYS A 127 2.19 11.93 9.86
C CYS A 127 3.20 11.60 8.75
N THR A 128 3.89 12.62 8.24
CA THR A 128 4.93 12.44 7.22
C THR A 128 6.07 11.56 7.73
N LEU A 129 6.57 11.81 8.93
CA LEU A 129 7.64 11.00 9.53
C LEU A 129 7.24 9.54 9.69
N ILE A 130 6.03 9.28 10.20
CA ILE A 130 5.51 7.92 10.37
C ILE A 130 5.35 7.23 9.00
N HIS A 131 4.82 7.94 8.02
CA HIS A 131 4.64 7.43 6.66
C HIS A 131 5.99 7.04 6.04
N GLU A 132 6.96 7.93 6.03
CA GLU A 132 8.30 7.67 5.48
C GLU A 132 8.99 6.50 6.20
N SER A 133 8.91 6.45 7.54
CA SER A 133 9.47 5.35 8.33
C SER A 133 8.84 4.01 7.98
N ASN A 134 7.52 3.96 7.82
CA ASN A 134 6.80 2.74 7.44
C ASN A 134 7.18 2.26 6.04
N TRP A 135 7.33 3.17 5.07
CA TRP A 135 7.76 2.81 3.72
C TRP A 135 9.20 2.28 3.70
N ILE A 136 10.13 2.93 4.41
CA ILE A 136 11.51 2.42 4.55
C ILE A 136 11.50 1.03 5.17
N PHE A 137 10.72 0.81 6.23
CA PHE A 137 10.59 -0.49 6.86
C PHE A 137 10.06 -1.55 5.90
N ALA A 138 8.94 -1.27 5.21
CA ALA A 138 8.33 -2.21 4.27
C ALA A 138 9.26 -2.55 3.11
N ASN A 139 10.00 -1.58 2.59
CA ASN A 139 10.94 -1.78 1.48
C ASN A 139 12.17 -2.63 1.85
N ASN A 140 12.47 -2.78 3.14
CA ASN A 140 13.53 -3.67 3.63
C ASN A 140 13.04 -5.12 3.86
N ASN A 141 11.85 -5.47 3.39
CA ASN A 141 11.30 -6.83 3.41
C ASN A 141 11.34 -7.49 4.80
N PRO A 142 10.72 -6.90 5.83
CA PRO A 142 10.67 -7.50 7.16
C PRO A 142 9.95 -8.84 7.13
N VAL A 143 10.47 -9.84 7.86
CA VAL A 143 9.81 -11.13 8.01
C VAL A 143 8.97 -11.13 9.27
N LEU A 144 7.67 -11.33 9.13
CA LEU A 144 6.69 -11.38 10.22
C LEU A 144 5.68 -12.51 9.97
N PRO A 145 5.27 -13.27 11.00
CA PRO A 145 5.78 -13.26 12.38
C PRO A 145 7.19 -13.83 12.51
N ILE A 146 7.89 -13.47 13.59
CA ILE A 146 9.22 -13.98 13.87
C ILE A 146 9.08 -15.43 14.37
N SER A 147 9.68 -16.37 13.67
CA SER A 147 9.64 -17.80 13.99
C SER A 147 10.99 -18.37 14.41
N ASN A 148 12.07 -17.70 14.01
CA ASN A 148 13.44 -18.16 14.26
C ASN A 148 14.42 -16.97 14.33
N PHE A 149 15.70 -17.27 14.63
CA PHE A 149 16.75 -16.26 14.75
C PHE A 149 17.06 -15.53 13.42
N TRP A 150 16.90 -16.21 12.29
CA TRP A 150 17.07 -15.58 10.98
C TRP A 150 15.99 -14.52 10.74
N ASP A 151 14.71 -14.83 11.01
CA ASP A 151 13.60 -13.88 10.91
C ASP A 151 13.85 -12.65 11.78
N PHE A 152 14.32 -12.86 13.02
CA PHE A 152 14.68 -11.79 13.93
C PHE A 152 15.79 -10.90 13.36
N SER A 153 16.81 -11.50 12.73
CA SER A 153 17.87 -10.75 12.07
C SER A 153 17.37 -9.90 10.90
N GLN A 154 16.43 -10.41 10.10
CA GLN A 154 15.81 -9.65 9.01
C GLN A 154 14.95 -8.49 9.54
N LEU A 155 14.21 -8.73 10.63
CA LEU A 155 13.46 -7.66 11.29
C LEU A 155 14.38 -6.54 11.78
N LEU A 156 15.49 -6.87 12.43
CA LEU A 156 16.47 -5.86 12.87
C LEU A 156 17.04 -5.07 11.70
N LYS A 157 17.38 -5.72 10.58
CA LYS A 157 17.86 -5.05 9.35
C LYS A 157 16.83 -4.10 8.77
N ALA A 158 15.54 -4.39 8.88
CA ALA A 158 14.47 -3.53 8.41
C ALA A 158 14.18 -2.36 9.39
N LEU A 159 14.31 -2.59 10.69
CA LEU A 159 14.04 -1.59 11.73
C LEU A 159 15.10 -0.48 11.78
N VAL A 160 16.37 -0.83 11.67
CA VAL A 160 17.49 0.12 11.84
C VAL A 160 17.41 1.29 10.85
N PRO A 161 17.25 1.07 9.52
CA PRO A 161 17.18 2.19 8.58
C PRO A 161 15.83 2.92 8.63
N SER A 162 14.76 2.31 9.14
CA SER A 162 13.42 2.90 9.10
C SER A 162 13.15 3.93 10.19
N ASN A 163 14.00 4.02 11.21
CA ASN A 163 13.73 4.80 12.42
C ASN A 163 12.34 4.49 13.05
N LEU A 164 11.83 3.28 12.82
CA LEU A 164 10.47 2.89 13.21
C LEU A 164 10.29 2.92 14.73
N VAL A 165 11.37 2.67 15.49
CA VAL A 165 11.37 2.80 16.95
C VAL A 165 11.02 4.24 17.34
N THR A 166 11.59 5.24 16.67
CA THR A 166 11.24 6.66 16.83
C THR A 166 9.78 6.90 16.44
N GLY A 167 9.30 6.30 15.34
CA GLY A 167 7.91 6.38 14.88
C GLY A 167 6.91 5.76 15.88
N ILE A 168 7.25 4.63 16.49
CA ILE A 168 6.40 3.97 17.51
C ILE A 168 6.33 4.82 18.79
N LEU A 169 7.44 5.38 19.23
CA LEU A 169 7.46 6.30 20.38
C LEU A 169 6.64 7.56 20.11
N LEU A 170 6.72 8.11 18.90
CA LEU A 170 5.92 9.25 18.47
C LEU A 170 4.43 8.92 18.36
N LYS A 171 4.06 7.71 17.93
CA LYS A 171 2.67 7.23 17.88
C LYS A 171 2.05 7.18 19.29
N SER A 172 2.81 6.75 20.28
CA SER A 172 2.41 6.83 21.71
C SER A 172 2.12 8.28 22.14
N THR A 173 2.97 9.22 21.75
CA THR A 173 2.82 10.65 22.03
C THR A 173 1.60 11.24 21.30
N THR A 174 1.33 10.83 20.06
CA THR A 174 0.17 11.28 19.27
C THR A 174 -1.14 10.82 19.90
N LYS A 175 -1.21 9.57 20.37
CA LYS A 175 -2.37 9.07 21.10
C LYS A 175 -2.65 9.89 22.37
N THR A 176 -1.60 10.30 23.06
CA THR A 176 -1.70 11.16 24.24
C THR A 176 -2.17 12.58 23.90
N LEU A 177 -1.74 13.13 22.75
CA LEU A 177 -2.18 14.46 22.27
C LEU A 177 -3.65 14.44 21.83
N LEU A 178 -4.07 13.41 21.11
CA LEU A 178 -5.48 13.23 20.72
C LEU A 178 -6.39 13.05 21.93
N SER A 179 -5.96 12.28 22.94
CA SER A 179 -6.73 12.06 24.17
C SER A 179 -6.85 13.29 25.05
N ARG A 180 -6.01 14.31 24.86
CA ARG A 180 -6.02 15.58 25.60
C ARG A 180 -6.76 16.70 24.88
N GLY A 181 -7.42 16.43 23.75
CA GLY A 181 -8.17 17.46 23.00
C GLY A 181 -7.30 18.59 22.44
N CYS A 182 -6.02 18.30 22.16
CA CYS A 182 -5.08 19.29 21.58
C CYS A 182 -5.07 19.24 20.04
N LEU A 183 -6.22 18.89 19.43
CA LEU A 183 -6.52 19.02 18.00
C LEU A 183 -7.89 19.64 17.87
#